data_04bc958c807e66c3c11d5b764584e09c
#
_entry.id   04bc958c807e66c3c11d5b764584e09c
#
_cell.length_a   1.000
_cell.length_b   1.000
_cell.length_c   1.000
_cell.angle_alpha   90.00
_cell.angle_beta   90.00
_cell.angle_gamma   90.00
#
_symmetry.space_group_name_H-M   'P 1'
#
loop_
_entity.id
_entity.type
_entity.pdbx_description
1 polymer ?
#
loop_
_entity_poly.entity_id
_entity_poly.type
_entity_poly.pdbx_seq_one_letter_code
_entity_poly.pdbx_strand_id
1 'polypeptide(L)'
;MTTESSVLAPVQPAPYSDDTIARHIGACPKLASLQSVNRALSELVRSDGSLNSQIAEVIRRDPSLSARLLRMVNSVYFGLSTRVNNIEEAVFFLGLRQIRELSMATPIIEEIEQLQQNVSAALPWKELWNHSIGTAILTREILAATTLHIDDDTDYLVGLLHNVGKVVMAYAFPDELRKLVDTPATDPADFARLERELIGWDHARIGADYLRRHQLSEEIISAVQYHNEPDRAPRHRLFAAAVQIADYLVRSTGISGGFEQVAPVAEDSWMELPGWKILYGADGPESMLARAAIANSLQRLPSMLQGLL
;
A
#
# COMPACT_ATOMS: atom_id res chain seq x y z
N MET A 1 -39.36 -9.47 -33.88
CA MET A 1 -38.19 -9.89 -33.07
C MET A 1 -36.94 -9.42 -33.82
N THR A 2 -36.49 -8.23 -33.51
CA THR A 2 -35.26 -7.65 -34.05
C THR A 2 -34.18 -7.76 -32.99
N THR A 3 -33.20 -8.62 -33.24
CA THR A 3 -32.01 -8.78 -32.43
C THR A 3 -31.12 -7.55 -32.63
N GLU A 4 -31.08 -6.65 -31.65
CA GLU A 4 -30.06 -5.61 -31.60
C GLU A 4 -28.71 -6.29 -31.29
N SER A 5 -27.88 -6.37 -32.32
CA SER A 5 -26.48 -6.73 -32.19
C SER A 5 -25.77 -5.58 -31.51
N SER A 6 -25.40 -5.75 -30.24
CA SER A 6 -24.53 -4.82 -29.53
C SER A 6 -23.15 -4.83 -30.20
N VAL A 7 -22.94 -3.84 -31.08
CA VAL A 7 -21.62 -3.57 -31.65
C VAL A 7 -20.77 -3.02 -30.53
N LEU A 8 -19.85 -3.85 -30.02
CA LEU A 8 -18.77 -3.38 -29.14
C LEU A 8 -18.03 -2.26 -29.87
N ALA A 9 -17.98 -1.08 -29.24
CA ALA A 9 -17.19 0.03 -29.75
C ALA A 9 -15.74 -0.44 -29.96
N PRO A 10 -15.09 -0.05 -31.07
CA PRO A 10 -13.71 -0.46 -31.29
C PRO A 10 -12.82 0.03 -30.13
N VAL A 11 -12.14 -0.89 -29.50
CA VAL A 11 -11.12 -0.57 -28.49
C VAL A 11 -10.08 0.30 -29.19
N GLN A 12 -9.99 1.56 -28.80
CA GLN A 12 -8.93 2.44 -29.32
C GLN A 12 -7.59 1.86 -28.93
N PRO A 13 -6.60 1.78 -29.84
CA PRO A 13 -5.29 1.27 -29.51
C PRO A 13 -4.69 2.13 -28.38
N ALA A 14 -4.07 1.47 -27.42
CA ALA A 14 -3.36 2.14 -26.34
C ALA A 14 -2.33 3.13 -26.90
N PRO A 15 -2.17 4.33 -26.34
CA PRO A 15 -1.28 5.36 -26.88
C PRO A 15 0.19 4.95 -26.87
N TYR A 16 0.57 4.00 -25.97
CA TYR A 16 1.95 3.51 -25.85
C TYR A 16 2.05 2.00 -26.06
N SER A 17 3.13 1.58 -26.75
CA SER A 17 3.49 0.16 -26.82
C SER A 17 4.07 -0.33 -25.49
N ASP A 18 3.98 -1.64 -25.24
CA ASP A 18 4.57 -2.29 -24.06
C ASP A 18 6.07 -1.95 -23.90
N ASP A 19 6.84 -1.94 -25.00
CA ASP A 19 8.26 -1.57 -24.99
C ASP A 19 8.49 -0.10 -24.60
N THR A 20 7.60 0.80 -25.02
CA THR A 20 7.68 2.21 -24.65
C THR A 20 7.39 2.41 -23.19
N ILE A 21 6.32 1.78 -22.68
CA ILE A 21 5.97 1.81 -21.25
C ILE A 21 7.12 1.25 -20.41
N ALA A 22 7.65 0.09 -20.78
CA ALA A 22 8.78 -0.55 -20.09
C ALA A 22 10.04 0.33 -20.07
N ARG A 23 10.32 1.09 -21.13
CA ARG A 23 11.44 2.05 -21.15
C ARG A 23 11.21 3.23 -20.22
N HIS A 24 10.00 3.80 -20.18
CA HIS A 24 9.66 4.89 -19.27
C HIS A 24 9.79 4.45 -17.80
N ILE A 25 9.27 3.26 -17.45
CA ILE A 25 9.44 2.69 -16.11
C ILE A 25 10.92 2.48 -15.78
N GLY A 26 11.71 1.98 -16.74
CA GLY A 26 13.16 1.76 -16.54
C GLY A 26 13.98 3.02 -16.38
N ALA A 27 13.46 4.18 -16.76
CA ALA A 27 14.06 5.50 -16.56
C ALA A 27 13.71 6.12 -15.20
N CYS A 28 12.75 5.56 -14.46
CA CYS A 28 12.40 6.05 -13.13
C CYS A 28 13.53 5.85 -12.13
N PRO A 29 13.68 6.77 -11.16
CA PRO A 29 14.66 6.62 -10.09
C PRO A 29 14.53 5.29 -9.36
N LYS A 30 15.63 4.76 -8.88
CA LYS A 30 15.61 3.54 -8.06
C LYS A 30 15.19 3.86 -6.65
N LEU A 31 14.33 3.04 -6.06
CA LEU A 31 14.05 3.03 -4.61
C LEU A 31 15.33 2.61 -3.86
N ALA A 32 16.31 3.49 -3.79
CA ALA A 32 17.63 3.17 -3.27
C ALA A 32 17.65 2.95 -1.74
N SER A 33 16.66 3.50 -1.04
CA SER A 33 16.63 3.55 0.42
C SER A 33 15.99 2.35 1.12
N LEU A 34 15.20 1.54 0.42
CA LEU A 34 14.55 0.35 0.99
C LEU A 34 15.52 -0.71 1.55
N GLN A 35 16.80 -0.69 1.15
CA GLN A 35 17.71 -1.80 1.43
C GLN A 35 18.60 -1.61 2.66
N SER A 36 19.01 -0.41 3.03
CA SER A 36 20.08 -0.22 4.02
C SER A 36 19.60 -0.23 5.48
N VAL A 37 18.56 0.53 5.79
CA VAL A 37 18.03 0.61 7.17
C VAL A 37 17.26 -0.66 7.52
N ASN A 38 16.46 -1.17 6.59
CA ASN A 38 15.74 -2.44 6.78
C ASN A 38 16.67 -3.62 6.99
N ARG A 39 17.81 -3.69 6.28
CA ARG A 39 18.78 -4.76 6.50
C ARG A 39 19.35 -4.68 7.91
N ALA A 40 19.80 -3.50 8.35
CA ALA A 40 20.37 -3.31 9.68
C ALA A 40 19.37 -3.61 10.81
N LEU A 41 18.11 -3.18 10.67
CA LEU A 41 17.06 -3.47 11.65
C LEU A 41 16.63 -4.94 11.61
N SER A 42 16.53 -5.55 10.44
CA SER A 42 16.20 -6.98 10.30
C SER A 42 17.29 -7.87 10.88
N GLU A 43 18.55 -7.52 10.72
CA GLU A 43 19.68 -8.25 11.34
C GLU A 43 19.65 -8.14 12.85
N LEU A 44 19.35 -6.95 13.41
CA LEU A 44 19.21 -6.75 14.84
C LEU A 44 18.02 -7.50 15.44
N VAL A 45 16.88 -7.51 14.78
CA VAL A 45 15.66 -8.17 15.25
C VAL A 45 15.77 -9.69 15.19
N ARG A 46 16.55 -10.25 14.25
CA ARG A 46 16.81 -11.69 14.15
C ARG A 46 17.81 -12.19 15.18
N SER A 47 18.62 -11.31 15.78
CA SER A 47 19.52 -11.70 16.85
C SER A 47 18.73 -11.82 18.16
N ASP A 48 18.53 -13.05 18.64
CA ASP A 48 17.95 -13.32 19.95
C ASP A 48 18.75 -12.57 21.02
N GLY A 49 18.14 -11.54 21.63
CA GLY A 49 18.76 -10.76 22.70
C GLY A 49 19.15 -9.32 22.34
N SER A 50 18.69 -8.76 21.19
CA SER A 50 18.90 -7.34 20.91
C SER A 50 18.27 -6.46 21.98
N LEU A 51 19.08 -5.61 22.62
CA LEU A 51 18.60 -4.64 23.59
C LEU A 51 17.95 -3.46 22.87
N ASN A 52 16.92 -2.86 23.46
CA ASN A 52 16.27 -1.64 22.97
C ASN A 52 17.28 -0.52 22.67
N SER A 53 18.39 -0.45 23.43
CA SER A 53 19.48 0.48 23.22
C SER A 53 20.21 0.29 21.87
N GLN A 54 20.41 -0.95 21.43
CA GLN A 54 21.07 -1.25 20.14
C GLN A 54 20.18 -0.85 18.97
N ILE A 55 18.87 -1.09 19.07
CA ILE A 55 17.89 -0.68 18.07
C ILE A 55 17.79 0.84 18.01
N ALA A 56 17.72 1.49 19.17
CA ALA A 56 17.72 2.95 19.28
C ALA A 56 18.97 3.59 18.64
N GLU A 57 20.14 2.95 18.78
CA GLU A 57 21.39 3.42 18.16
C GLU A 57 21.34 3.39 16.63
N VAL A 58 20.75 2.34 16.04
CA VAL A 58 20.54 2.27 14.57
C VAL A 58 19.56 3.34 14.12
N ILE A 59 18.44 3.52 14.84
CA ILE A 59 17.42 4.52 14.50
C ILE A 59 17.98 5.95 14.60
N ARG A 60 18.82 6.26 15.60
CA ARG A 60 19.46 7.58 15.77
C ARG A 60 20.32 7.99 14.58
N ARG A 61 20.80 7.04 13.78
CA ARG A 61 21.59 7.34 12.55
C ARG A 61 20.75 7.86 11.41
N ASP A 62 19.41 7.72 11.52
CA ASP A 62 18.46 8.21 10.55
C ASP A 62 17.55 9.28 11.20
N PRO A 63 17.78 10.58 10.91
CA PRO A 63 17.00 11.69 11.48
C PRO A 63 15.51 11.64 11.11
N SER A 64 15.19 11.21 9.89
CA SER A 64 13.81 11.11 9.42
C SER A 64 13.05 10.02 10.16
N LEU A 65 13.64 8.82 10.25
CA LEU A 65 13.08 7.71 11.00
C LEU A 65 12.91 8.08 12.49
N SER A 66 13.93 8.73 13.09
CA SER A 66 13.85 9.22 14.46
C SER A 66 12.70 10.19 14.70
N ALA A 67 12.53 11.16 13.80
CA ALA A 67 11.44 12.14 13.89
C ALA A 67 10.06 11.50 13.74
N ARG A 68 9.89 10.56 12.80
CA ARG A 68 8.63 9.83 12.59
C ARG A 68 8.30 8.95 13.79
N LEU A 69 9.27 8.24 14.34
CA LEU A 69 9.12 7.41 15.54
C LEU A 69 8.67 8.22 16.75
N LEU A 70 9.28 9.38 17.00
CA LEU A 70 8.87 10.26 18.10
C LEU A 70 7.48 10.86 17.88
N ARG A 71 7.09 11.19 16.64
CA ARG A 71 5.72 11.63 16.34
C ARG A 71 4.72 10.52 16.60
N MET A 72 5.00 9.30 16.15
CA MET A 72 4.12 8.14 16.31
C MET A 72 3.86 7.82 17.78
N VAL A 73 4.91 7.69 18.59
CA VAL A 73 4.77 7.37 20.02
C VAL A 73 4.03 8.44 20.80
N ASN A 74 4.14 9.71 20.41
CA ASN A 74 3.46 10.85 21.03
C ASN A 74 2.06 11.11 20.44
N SER A 75 1.58 10.28 19.53
CA SER A 75 0.23 10.41 18.98
C SER A 75 -0.84 10.06 20.02
N VAL A 76 -2.05 10.54 19.79
CA VAL A 76 -3.22 10.24 20.64
C VAL A 76 -3.47 8.74 20.79
N TYR A 77 -3.06 7.95 19.80
CA TYR A 77 -3.20 6.50 19.79
C TYR A 77 -2.53 5.81 21.00
N PHE A 78 -1.31 6.26 21.37
CA PHE A 78 -0.60 5.67 22.52
C PHE A 78 -1.07 6.22 23.87
N GLY A 79 -1.81 7.33 23.88
CA GLY A 79 -2.44 7.86 25.08
C GLY A 79 -1.49 8.13 26.26
N LEU A 80 -0.22 8.41 25.95
CA LEU A 80 0.80 8.62 26.98
C LEU A 80 0.54 9.93 27.73
N SER A 81 0.61 9.89 29.05
CA SER A 81 0.43 11.06 29.92
C SER A 81 1.57 12.07 29.85
N THR A 82 2.75 11.61 29.43
CA THR A 82 3.96 12.42 29.29
C THR A 82 4.55 12.26 27.89
N ARG A 83 5.12 13.34 27.38
CA ARG A 83 5.73 13.34 26.05
C ARG A 83 7.06 12.58 26.07
N VAL A 84 7.21 11.63 25.17
CA VAL A 84 8.44 10.87 24.93
C VAL A 84 9.36 11.70 24.03
N ASN A 85 10.60 11.95 24.52
CA ASN A 85 11.62 12.69 23.77
C ASN A 85 12.89 11.85 23.52
N ASN A 86 12.90 10.61 23.98
CA ASN A 86 14.03 9.69 23.88
C ASN A 86 13.68 8.53 22.93
N ILE A 87 14.58 8.23 21.99
CA ILE A 87 14.39 7.15 21.01
C ILE A 87 14.32 5.78 21.71
N GLU A 88 15.12 5.55 22.74
CA GLU A 88 15.11 4.26 23.45
C GLU A 88 13.79 4.01 24.20
N GLU A 89 13.23 5.05 24.80
CA GLU A 89 11.89 5.03 25.40
C GLU A 89 10.81 4.82 24.34
N ALA A 90 10.94 5.49 23.18
CA ALA A 90 10.02 5.32 22.05
C ALA A 90 10.06 3.86 21.53
N VAL A 91 11.25 3.26 21.42
CA VAL A 91 11.44 1.84 21.06
C VAL A 91 10.73 0.92 22.05
N PHE A 92 10.81 1.21 23.34
CA PHE A 92 10.14 0.44 24.38
C PHE A 92 8.61 0.47 24.25
N PHE A 93 8.02 1.65 24.04
CA PHE A 93 6.57 1.80 23.93
C PHE A 93 6.00 1.26 22.61
N LEU A 94 6.71 1.46 21.50
CA LEU A 94 6.25 1.03 20.19
C LEU A 94 6.44 -0.47 19.97
N GLY A 95 7.53 -1.02 20.49
CA GLY A 95 7.93 -2.39 20.23
C GLY A 95 8.54 -2.58 18.83
N LEU A 96 9.17 -3.73 18.62
CA LEU A 96 9.94 -4.04 17.43
C LEU A 96 9.11 -4.04 16.15
N ARG A 97 7.86 -4.50 16.21
CA ARG A 97 6.95 -4.59 15.08
C ARG A 97 6.72 -3.21 14.45
N GLN A 98 6.28 -2.22 15.25
CA GLN A 98 6.00 -0.86 14.77
C GLN A 98 7.26 -0.15 14.27
N ILE A 99 8.39 -0.42 14.89
CA ILE A 99 9.68 0.12 14.44
C ILE A 99 10.03 -0.42 13.05
N ARG A 100 9.85 -1.70 12.80
CA ARG A 100 10.06 -2.30 11.48
C ARG A 100 9.12 -1.70 10.44
N GLU A 101 7.83 -1.62 10.74
CA GLU A 101 6.82 -1.00 9.87
C GLU A 101 7.22 0.44 9.49
N LEU A 102 7.59 1.24 10.48
CA LEU A 102 8.01 2.62 10.27
C LEU A 102 9.31 2.73 9.47
N SER A 103 10.28 1.85 9.72
CA SER A 103 11.55 1.84 8.99
C SER A 103 11.39 1.43 7.54
N MET A 104 10.42 0.59 7.22
CA MET A 104 10.08 0.23 5.83
C MET A 104 9.35 1.36 5.10
N ALA A 105 8.44 2.06 5.79
CA ALA A 105 7.66 3.15 5.22
C ALA A 105 8.50 4.42 4.99
N THR A 106 9.41 4.75 5.91
CA THR A 106 10.16 6.02 5.89
C THR A 106 10.90 6.29 4.57
N PRO A 107 11.68 5.36 4.02
CA PRO A 107 12.39 5.59 2.76
C PRO A 107 11.47 5.88 1.59
N ILE A 108 10.34 5.18 1.52
CA ILE A 108 9.36 5.37 0.45
C ILE A 108 8.73 6.76 0.57
N ILE A 109 8.40 7.19 1.80
CA ILE A 109 7.87 8.52 2.08
C ILE A 109 8.84 9.61 1.61
N GLU A 110 10.12 9.48 1.95
CA GLU A 110 11.15 10.46 1.56
C GLU A 110 11.30 10.56 0.05
N GLU A 111 11.27 9.44 -0.65
CA GLU A 111 11.40 9.43 -2.10
C GLU A 111 10.20 10.10 -2.79
N ILE A 112 8.99 9.88 -2.29
CA ILE A 112 7.81 10.56 -2.80
C ILE A 112 7.83 12.05 -2.44
N GLU A 113 8.28 12.44 -1.24
CA GLU A 113 8.48 13.84 -0.87
C GLU A 113 9.50 14.55 -1.81
N GLN A 114 10.54 13.84 -2.26
CA GLN A 114 11.49 14.34 -3.27
C GLN A 114 10.87 14.41 -4.67
N LEU A 115 10.04 13.45 -5.05
CA LEU A 115 9.31 13.48 -6.33
C LEU A 115 8.33 14.65 -6.41
N GLN A 116 7.70 15.03 -5.29
CA GLN A 116 6.85 16.23 -5.22
C GLN A 116 7.54 17.50 -5.69
N GLN A 117 8.85 17.63 -5.46
CA GLN A 117 9.61 18.79 -5.90
C GLN A 117 9.79 18.86 -7.42
N ASN A 118 9.64 17.72 -8.11
CA ASN A 118 9.90 17.57 -9.54
C ASN A 118 8.62 17.35 -10.38
N VAL A 119 7.50 16.99 -9.75
CA VAL A 119 6.21 16.76 -10.40
C VAL A 119 5.25 17.88 -10.02
N SER A 120 4.42 18.34 -10.96
CA SER A 120 3.43 19.40 -10.77
C SER A 120 2.71 19.28 -9.42
N ALA A 121 2.68 20.36 -8.65
CA ALA A 121 2.30 20.47 -7.23
C ALA A 121 0.85 20.07 -6.86
N ALA A 122 0.07 19.49 -7.79
CA ALA A 122 -1.37 19.25 -7.64
C ALA A 122 -1.74 17.85 -7.16
N LEU A 123 -0.77 16.95 -6.92
CA LEU A 123 -1.09 15.57 -6.57
C LEU A 123 -1.20 15.38 -5.05
N PRO A 124 -2.24 14.70 -4.55
CA PRO A 124 -2.48 14.55 -3.12
C PRO A 124 -1.61 13.44 -2.51
N TRP A 125 -0.30 13.63 -2.48
CA TRP A 125 0.70 12.67 -2.00
C TRP A 125 0.45 12.23 -0.56
N LYS A 126 0.02 13.15 0.30
CA LYS A 126 -0.29 12.84 1.70
C LYS A 126 -1.44 11.84 1.82
N GLU A 127 -2.45 11.97 0.98
CA GLU A 127 -3.58 11.04 0.94
C GLU A 127 -3.14 9.66 0.44
N LEU A 128 -2.35 9.60 -0.64
CA LEU A 128 -1.76 8.35 -1.13
C LEU A 128 -0.98 7.62 -0.05
N TRP A 129 -0.22 8.37 0.76
CA TRP A 129 0.53 7.80 1.88
C TRP A 129 -0.35 7.28 3.00
N ASN A 130 -1.29 8.09 3.48
CA ASN A 130 -2.22 7.67 4.51
C ASN A 130 -2.95 6.40 4.08
N HIS A 131 -3.35 6.37 2.82
CA HIS A 131 -4.00 5.21 2.23
C HIS A 131 -3.08 3.99 2.20
N SER A 132 -1.87 4.11 1.68
CA SER A 132 -0.91 2.99 1.58
C SER A 132 -0.54 2.41 2.94
N ILE A 133 -0.32 3.27 3.94
CA ILE A 133 -0.03 2.81 5.31
C ILE A 133 -1.28 2.15 5.94
N GLY A 134 -2.45 2.76 5.76
CA GLY A 134 -3.70 2.16 6.23
C GLY A 134 -3.95 0.79 5.63
N THR A 135 -3.74 0.67 4.32
CA THR A 135 -3.85 -0.61 3.60
C THR A 135 -2.83 -1.63 4.13
N ALA A 136 -1.58 -1.23 4.40
CA ALA A 136 -0.57 -2.12 4.96
C ALA A 136 -0.96 -2.68 6.33
N ILE A 137 -1.43 -1.81 7.23
CA ILE A 137 -1.90 -2.21 8.56
C ILE A 137 -3.05 -3.20 8.46
N LEU A 138 -4.08 -2.87 7.66
CA LEU A 138 -5.25 -3.75 7.52
C LEU A 138 -4.92 -5.05 6.79
N THR A 139 -4.05 -5.04 5.77
CA THR A 139 -3.60 -6.26 5.08
C THR A 139 -2.97 -7.24 6.07
N ARG A 140 -2.10 -6.77 6.95
CA ARG A 140 -1.48 -7.58 8.00
C ARG A 140 -2.53 -8.17 8.95
N GLU A 141 -3.49 -7.38 9.42
CA GLU A 141 -4.56 -7.86 10.32
C GLU A 141 -5.47 -8.88 9.62
N ILE A 142 -5.78 -8.68 8.34
CA ILE A 142 -6.57 -9.63 7.54
C ILE A 142 -5.83 -10.95 7.36
N LEU A 143 -4.55 -10.91 7.01
CA LEU A 143 -3.74 -12.11 6.83
C LEU A 143 -3.49 -12.85 8.15
N ALA A 144 -3.33 -12.13 9.26
CA ALA A 144 -3.18 -12.72 10.59
C ALA A 144 -4.44 -13.51 11.04
N ALA A 145 -5.62 -13.20 10.49
CA ALA A 145 -6.86 -13.93 10.73
C ALA A 145 -7.03 -15.16 9.79
N THR A 146 -6.05 -15.45 8.94
CA THR A 146 -6.03 -16.65 8.08
C THR A 146 -5.11 -17.74 8.65
N THR A 147 -5.11 -18.90 8.02
CA THR A 147 -4.17 -19.99 8.35
C THR A 147 -2.80 -19.82 7.69
N LEU A 148 -2.58 -18.74 6.96
CA LEU A 148 -1.31 -18.45 6.28
C LEU A 148 -0.25 -18.08 7.32
N HIS A 149 0.85 -18.82 7.33
CA HIS A 149 1.99 -18.50 8.19
C HIS A 149 2.98 -17.62 7.41
N ILE A 150 3.29 -16.46 7.97
CA ILE A 150 4.17 -15.46 7.35
C ILE A 150 5.25 -15.11 8.38
N ASP A 151 6.49 -15.47 8.08
CA ASP A 151 7.63 -15.32 8.99
C ASP A 151 8.37 -13.97 8.88
N ASP A 152 7.99 -13.19 7.87
CA ASP A 152 8.61 -11.88 7.57
C ASP A 152 7.56 -10.77 7.50
N ASP A 153 7.95 -9.60 6.97
CA ASP A 153 7.08 -8.45 6.84
C ASP A 153 6.35 -8.37 5.49
N THR A 154 6.28 -9.46 4.73
CA THR A 154 5.60 -9.50 3.42
C THR A 154 4.15 -9.09 3.54
N ASP A 155 3.46 -9.48 4.61
CA ASP A 155 2.07 -9.12 4.90
C ASP A 155 1.84 -7.60 4.99
N TYR A 156 2.83 -6.85 5.49
CA TYR A 156 2.79 -5.39 5.56
C TYR A 156 3.23 -4.75 4.23
N LEU A 157 4.30 -5.26 3.63
CA LEU A 157 4.89 -4.70 2.41
C LEU A 157 3.95 -4.76 1.21
N VAL A 158 3.17 -5.84 1.07
CA VAL A 158 2.20 -5.94 -0.05
C VAL A 158 1.14 -4.85 0.01
N GLY A 159 0.66 -4.51 1.21
CA GLY A 159 -0.28 -3.41 1.41
C GLY A 159 0.38 -2.03 1.23
N LEU A 160 1.60 -1.84 1.72
CA LEU A 160 2.33 -0.59 1.60
C LEU A 160 2.65 -0.23 0.14
N LEU A 161 2.99 -1.23 -0.67
CA LEU A 161 3.49 -1.05 -2.03
C LEU A 161 2.40 -1.17 -3.11
N HIS A 162 1.16 -1.54 -2.78
CA HIS A 162 0.13 -1.84 -3.77
C HIS A 162 -0.10 -0.71 -4.78
N ASN A 163 -0.01 0.54 -4.33
CA ASN A 163 -0.17 1.74 -5.15
C ASN A 163 1.16 2.38 -5.63
N VAL A 164 2.31 1.69 -5.48
CA VAL A 164 3.61 2.23 -5.94
C VAL A 164 3.60 2.59 -7.43
N GLY A 165 2.82 1.88 -8.23
CA GLY A 165 2.66 2.18 -9.65
C GLY A 165 2.08 3.57 -9.93
N LYS A 166 1.25 4.13 -9.05
CA LYS A 166 0.76 5.52 -9.16
C LYS A 166 1.89 6.53 -9.02
N VAL A 167 2.86 6.24 -8.13
CA VAL A 167 4.08 7.04 -7.98
C VAL A 167 4.92 6.98 -9.25
N VAL A 168 5.12 5.77 -9.79
CA VAL A 168 5.84 5.55 -11.04
C VAL A 168 5.14 6.25 -12.21
N MET A 169 3.80 6.20 -12.28
CA MET A 169 3.01 6.92 -13.29
C MET A 169 3.18 8.43 -13.19
N ALA A 170 3.22 8.98 -11.99
CA ALA A 170 3.44 10.43 -11.79
C ALA A 170 4.78 10.89 -12.38
N TYR A 171 5.77 10.02 -12.37
CA TYR A 171 7.08 10.30 -12.94
C TYR A 171 7.16 9.99 -14.43
N ALA A 172 6.68 8.82 -14.83
CA ALA A 172 6.85 8.30 -16.20
C ALA A 172 5.82 8.85 -17.19
N PHE A 173 4.61 9.21 -16.71
CA PHE A 173 3.45 9.63 -17.51
C PHE A 173 2.70 10.80 -16.85
N PRO A 174 3.39 11.93 -16.57
CA PRO A 174 2.79 13.04 -15.80
C PRO A 174 1.60 13.71 -16.51
N ASP A 175 1.59 13.74 -17.84
CA ASP A 175 0.50 14.36 -18.62
C ASP A 175 -0.74 13.48 -18.64
N GLU A 176 -0.57 12.17 -18.76
CA GLU A 176 -1.63 11.19 -18.71
C GLU A 176 -2.23 11.13 -17.31
N LEU A 177 -1.39 11.13 -16.27
CA LEU A 177 -1.87 11.13 -14.88
C LEU A 177 -2.71 12.36 -14.57
N ARG A 178 -2.33 13.55 -15.07
CA ARG A 178 -3.15 14.77 -14.92
C ARG A 178 -4.56 14.59 -15.47
N LYS A 179 -4.70 13.96 -16.65
CA LYS A 179 -6.01 13.67 -17.25
C LYS A 179 -6.82 12.69 -16.42
N LEU A 180 -6.15 11.67 -15.86
CA LEU A 180 -6.79 10.66 -15.02
C LEU A 180 -7.33 11.26 -13.71
N VAL A 181 -6.56 12.13 -13.05
CA VAL A 181 -6.98 12.80 -11.79
C VAL A 181 -8.29 13.58 -11.96
N ASP A 182 -8.51 14.17 -13.14
CA ASP A 182 -9.72 14.94 -13.46
C ASP A 182 -10.87 14.06 -13.96
N THR A 183 -10.66 12.75 -14.13
CA THR A 183 -11.65 11.84 -14.68
C THR A 183 -12.34 11.05 -13.54
N PRO A 184 -13.66 11.21 -13.35
CA PRO A 184 -14.38 10.41 -12.35
C PRO A 184 -14.37 8.93 -12.71
N ALA A 185 -14.19 8.08 -11.67
CA ALA A 185 -14.30 6.64 -11.77
C ALA A 185 -15.34 6.12 -10.77
N THR A 186 -16.03 5.03 -11.11
CA THR A 186 -17.06 4.45 -10.23
C THR A 186 -16.46 3.67 -9.08
N ASP A 187 -15.35 3.01 -9.33
CA ASP A 187 -14.63 2.16 -8.37
C ASP A 187 -13.15 2.01 -8.79
N PRO A 188 -12.30 1.37 -7.98
CA PRO A 188 -10.89 1.17 -8.31
C PRO A 188 -10.64 0.38 -9.59
N ALA A 189 -11.50 -0.59 -9.93
CA ALA A 189 -11.35 -1.38 -11.15
C ALA A 189 -11.67 -0.54 -12.40
N ASP A 190 -12.66 0.34 -12.30
CA ASP A 190 -12.99 1.31 -13.36
C ASP A 190 -11.85 2.32 -13.56
N PHE A 191 -11.22 2.78 -12.47
CA PHE A 191 -10.04 3.64 -12.57
C PHE A 191 -8.87 2.91 -13.27
N ALA A 192 -8.60 1.67 -12.92
CA ALA A 192 -7.59 0.86 -13.59
C ALA A 192 -7.91 0.63 -15.09
N ARG A 193 -9.19 0.55 -15.46
CA ARG A 193 -9.62 0.51 -16.87
C ARG A 193 -9.26 1.80 -17.59
N LEU A 194 -9.55 2.96 -17.00
CA LEU A 194 -9.21 4.27 -17.56
C LEU A 194 -7.70 4.44 -17.77
N GLU A 195 -6.89 3.97 -16.82
CA GLU A 195 -5.43 3.94 -16.96
C GLU A 195 -5.00 3.10 -18.15
N ARG A 196 -5.56 1.90 -18.32
CA ARG A 196 -5.26 1.04 -19.48
C ARG A 196 -5.68 1.65 -20.81
N GLU A 197 -6.81 2.35 -20.86
CA GLU A 197 -7.26 3.05 -22.05
C GLU A 197 -6.34 4.21 -22.43
N LEU A 198 -5.77 4.90 -21.47
CA LEU A 198 -4.96 6.10 -21.72
C LEU A 198 -3.48 5.79 -21.91
N ILE A 199 -2.92 4.90 -21.14
CA ILE A 199 -1.49 4.57 -21.11
C ILE A 199 -1.21 3.24 -21.83
N GLY A 200 -2.07 2.25 -21.63
CA GLY A 200 -1.92 0.86 -22.07
C GLY A 200 -1.74 -0.12 -20.89
N TRP A 201 -1.17 0.33 -19.79
CA TRP A 201 -1.03 -0.40 -18.54
C TRP A 201 -1.68 0.38 -17.39
N ASP A 202 -2.25 -0.34 -16.43
CA ASP A 202 -2.70 0.24 -15.17
C ASP A 202 -1.57 0.37 -14.15
N HIS A 203 -1.82 1.12 -13.07
CA HIS A 203 -0.87 1.30 -11.99
C HIS A 203 -0.43 -0.02 -11.35
N ALA A 204 -1.29 -1.02 -11.28
CA ALA A 204 -0.98 -2.33 -10.71
C ALA A 204 0.10 -3.05 -11.55
N ARG A 205 -0.05 -3.08 -12.88
CA ARG A 205 0.93 -3.65 -13.80
C ARG A 205 2.23 -2.84 -13.83
N ILE A 206 2.13 -1.50 -13.86
CA ILE A 206 3.29 -0.60 -13.83
C ILE A 206 4.10 -0.80 -12.53
N GLY A 207 3.42 -0.83 -11.39
CA GLY A 207 4.06 -1.07 -10.09
C GLY A 207 4.74 -2.44 -10.01
N ALA A 208 4.08 -3.47 -10.50
CA ALA A 208 4.65 -4.82 -10.53
C ALA A 208 5.91 -4.91 -11.41
N ASP A 209 5.92 -4.28 -12.60
CA ASP A 209 7.11 -4.24 -13.47
C ASP A 209 8.25 -3.46 -12.81
N TYR A 210 7.94 -2.33 -12.17
CA TYR A 210 8.91 -1.55 -11.42
C TYR A 210 9.54 -2.36 -10.28
N LEU A 211 8.73 -3.02 -9.44
CA LEU A 211 9.21 -3.85 -8.34
C LEU A 211 10.02 -5.07 -8.81
N ARG A 212 9.63 -5.68 -9.94
CA ARG A 212 10.39 -6.77 -10.56
C ARG A 212 11.80 -6.34 -10.96
N ARG A 213 11.96 -5.14 -11.52
CA ARG A 213 13.27 -4.54 -11.84
C ARG A 213 14.13 -4.29 -10.60
N HIS A 214 13.48 -4.12 -9.44
CA HIS A 214 14.13 -3.94 -8.14
C HIS A 214 14.28 -5.25 -7.36
N GLN A 215 14.00 -6.39 -8.00
CA GLN A 215 14.21 -7.74 -7.46
C GLN A 215 13.46 -8.01 -6.14
N LEU A 216 12.24 -7.45 -6.00
CA LEU A 216 11.36 -7.79 -4.89
C LEU A 216 10.86 -9.23 -5.05
N SER A 217 10.34 -9.83 -3.97
CA SER A 217 9.82 -11.20 -3.99
C SER A 217 8.58 -11.34 -4.87
N GLU A 218 8.35 -12.54 -5.41
CA GLU A 218 7.19 -12.80 -6.27
C GLU A 218 5.86 -12.66 -5.53
N GLU A 219 5.84 -12.87 -4.21
CA GLU A 219 4.69 -12.60 -3.36
C GLU A 219 4.26 -11.13 -3.44
N ILE A 220 5.23 -10.21 -3.28
CA ILE A 220 5.00 -8.76 -3.34
C ILE A 220 4.60 -8.37 -4.76
N ILE A 221 5.33 -8.82 -5.78
CA ILE A 221 5.05 -8.49 -7.18
C ILE A 221 3.65 -8.96 -7.58
N SER A 222 3.28 -10.19 -7.22
CA SER A 222 1.96 -10.75 -7.53
C SER A 222 0.84 -10.00 -6.79
N ALA A 223 1.03 -9.70 -5.51
CA ALA A 223 0.05 -8.93 -4.74
C ALA A 223 -0.19 -7.56 -5.37
N VAL A 224 0.86 -6.82 -5.71
CA VAL A 224 0.76 -5.50 -6.35
C VAL A 224 0.09 -5.60 -7.72
N GLN A 225 0.45 -6.60 -8.52
CA GLN A 225 -0.10 -6.76 -9.88
C GLN A 225 -1.59 -7.08 -9.90
N TYR A 226 -2.08 -7.82 -8.91
CA TYR A 226 -3.43 -8.39 -8.93
C TYR A 226 -4.34 -7.89 -7.82
N HIS A 227 -3.97 -6.85 -7.06
CA HIS A 227 -4.79 -6.38 -5.95
C HIS A 227 -6.20 -5.92 -6.36
N ASN A 228 -6.40 -5.43 -7.58
CA ASN A 228 -7.73 -5.08 -8.09
C ASN A 228 -8.53 -6.30 -8.57
N GLU A 229 -7.86 -7.36 -9.01
CA GLU A 229 -8.45 -8.57 -9.61
C GLU A 229 -7.77 -9.83 -9.06
N PRO A 230 -7.87 -10.15 -7.74
CA PRO A 230 -7.09 -11.22 -7.10
C PRO A 230 -7.42 -12.62 -7.60
N ASP A 231 -8.60 -12.83 -8.16
CA ASP A 231 -9.01 -14.07 -8.81
C ASP A 231 -8.19 -14.39 -10.06
N ARG A 232 -7.59 -13.38 -10.70
CA ARG A 232 -6.69 -13.53 -11.85
C ARG A 232 -5.25 -13.86 -11.47
N ALA A 233 -4.88 -13.78 -10.18
CA ALA A 233 -3.53 -14.05 -9.74
C ALA A 233 -3.20 -15.55 -9.90
N PRO A 234 -2.17 -15.91 -10.70
CA PRO A 234 -1.79 -17.31 -10.92
C PRO A 234 -1.15 -17.95 -9.69
N ARG A 235 -0.53 -17.13 -8.84
CA ARG A 235 0.15 -17.53 -7.59
C ARG A 235 -0.06 -16.45 -6.53
N HIS A 236 0.17 -16.79 -5.26
CA HIS A 236 0.15 -15.86 -4.13
C HIS A 236 -1.14 -15.03 -4.01
N ARG A 237 -2.27 -15.57 -4.51
CA ARG A 237 -3.56 -14.87 -4.59
C ARG A 237 -4.10 -14.42 -3.23
N LEU A 238 -3.69 -15.07 -2.13
CA LEU A 238 -4.12 -14.68 -0.78
C LEU A 238 -3.61 -13.29 -0.40
N PHE A 239 -2.38 -12.94 -0.77
CA PHE A 239 -1.85 -11.60 -0.56
C PHE A 239 -2.62 -10.55 -1.38
N ALA A 240 -2.85 -10.80 -2.67
CA ALA A 240 -3.63 -9.90 -3.52
C ALA A 240 -5.07 -9.72 -3.00
N ALA A 241 -5.68 -10.81 -2.53
CA ALA A 241 -7.02 -10.81 -1.94
C ALA A 241 -7.09 -9.97 -0.65
N ALA A 242 -6.10 -10.12 0.23
CA ALA A 242 -6.03 -9.33 1.47
C ALA A 242 -5.82 -7.85 1.18
N VAL A 243 -4.96 -7.51 0.20
CA VAL A 243 -4.74 -6.12 -0.23
C VAL A 243 -6.03 -5.53 -0.80
N GLN A 244 -6.78 -6.26 -1.65
CA GLN A 244 -8.06 -5.79 -2.19
C GLN A 244 -9.04 -5.40 -1.09
N ILE A 245 -9.20 -6.25 -0.08
CA ILE A 245 -10.11 -5.98 1.04
C ILE A 245 -9.60 -4.78 1.84
N ALA A 246 -8.31 -4.74 2.15
CA ALA A 246 -7.71 -3.66 2.93
C ALA A 246 -7.83 -2.30 2.23
N ASP A 247 -7.52 -2.23 0.92
CA ASP A 247 -7.67 -1.03 0.09
C ASP A 247 -9.11 -0.51 0.14
N TYR A 248 -10.08 -1.41 -0.04
CA TYR A 248 -11.49 -1.09 0.03
C TYR A 248 -11.91 -0.55 1.40
N LEU A 249 -11.48 -1.20 2.48
CA LEU A 249 -11.78 -0.80 3.84
C LEU A 249 -11.17 0.57 4.21
N VAL A 250 -9.94 0.87 3.76
CA VAL A 250 -9.34 2.20 3.95
C VAL A 250 -10.17 3.27 3.24
N ARG A 251 -10.64 3.00 2.01
CA ARG A 251 -11.53 3.92 1.27
C ARG A 251 -12.87 4.14 1.99
N SER A 252 -13.43 3.13 2.65
CA SER A 252 -14.68 3.28 3.42
C SER A 252 -14.53 4.24 4.61
N THR A 253 -13.31 4.48 5.10
CA THR A 253 -13.04 5.51 6.12
C THR A 253 -12.91 6.94 5.55
N GLY A 254 -13.08 7.13 4.25
CA GLY A 254 -12.96 8.41 3.55
C GLY A 254 -11.53 8.77 3.14
N ILE A 255 -10.57 7.84 3.26
CA ILE A 255 -9.19 8.02 2.80
C ILE A 255 -9.10 7.51 1.37
N SER A 256 -8.92 8.44 0.41
CA SER A 256 -8.83 8.10 -1.02
C SER A 256 -7.53 7.35 -1.34
N GLY A 257 -7.52 6.59 -2.44
CA GLY A 257 -6.32 5.92 -2.96
C GLY A 257 -5.29 6.86 -3.59
N GLY A 258 -5.44 8.17 -3.38
CA GLY A 258 -4.52 9.23 -3.75
C GLY A 258 -5.00 10.07 -4.91
N PHE A 259 -4.96 9.58 -6.13
CA PHE A 259 -5.14 10.42 -7.33
C PHE A 259 -6.52 10.29 -7.97
N GLU A 260 -7.23 9.23 -7.70
CA GLU A 260 -8.52 8.94 -8.31
C GLU A 260 -9.70 9.60 -7.57
N GLN A 261 -10.67 10.07 -8.35
CA GLN A 261 -11.98 10.48 -7.86
C GLN A 261 -12.94 9.28 -7.92
N VAL A 262 -12.77 8.34 -7.01
CA VAL A 262 -13.65 7.17 -6.89
C VAL A 262 -14.84 7.51 -6.00
N ALA A 263 -16.02 7.04 -6.38
CA ALA A 263 -17.22 7.20 -5.57
C ALA A 263 -17.04 6.61 -4.17
N PRO A 264 -17.69 7.20 -3.15
CA PRO A 264 -17.65 6.65 -1.79
C PRO A 264 -18.10 5.18 -1.78
N VAL A 265 -17.36 4.37 -1.04
CA VAL A 265 -17.58 2.93 -0.96
C VAL A 265 -18.62 2.63 0.11
N ALA A 266 -19.56 1.73 -0.17
CA ALA A 266 -20.56 1.30 0.82
C ALA A 266 -19.91 0.47 1.92
N GLU A 267 -20.27 0.75 3.19
CA GLU A 267 -19.61 0.25 4.39
C GLU A 267 -19.50 -1.29 4.46
N ASP A 268 -20.49 -2.02 3.95
CA ASP A 268 -20.56 -3.50 4.06
C ASP A 268 -20.24 -4.26 2.77
N SER A 269 -20.03 -3.60 1.64
CA SER A 269 -19.85 -4.26 0.35
C SER A 269 -18.49 -4.94 0.17
N TRP A 270 -17.55 -4.74 1.08
CA TRP A 270 -16.25 -5.43 1.08
C TRP A 270 -16.34 -6.95 1.22
N MET A 271 -17.41 -7.47 1.82
CA MET A 271 -17.66 -8.90 1.93
C MET A 271 -18.10 -9.56 0.59
N GLU A 272 -18.54 -8.77 -0.35
CA GLU A 272 -18.91 -9.23 -1.69
C GLU A 272 -17.72 -9.32 -2.64
N LEU A 273 -16.58 -8.70 -2.26
CA LEU A 273 -15.38 -8.69 -3.07
C LEU A 273 -14.83 -10.10 -3.33
N PRO A 274 -14.24 -10.35 -4.52
CA PRO A 274 -13.56 -11.61 -4.81
C PRO A 274 -12.53 -12.00 -3.75
N GLY A 275 -11.79 -11.03 -3.21
CA GLY A 275 -10.79 -11.24 -2.17
C GLY A 275 -11.36 -11.89 -0.91
N TRP A 276 -12.55 -11.47 -0.47
CA TRP A 276 -13.20 -12.08 0.70
C TRP A 276 -13.48 -13.57 0.49
N LYS A 277 -14.02 -13.90 -0.68
CA LYS A 277 -14.32 -15.29 -1.05
C LYS A 277 -13.06 -16.15 -1.18
N ILE A 278 -11.96 -15.56 -1.64
CA ILE A 278 -10.66 -16.24 -1.74
C ILE A 278 -10.07 -16.56 -0.36
N LEU A 279 -10.18 -15.62 0.60
CA LEU A 279 -9.58 -15.79 1.93
C LEU A 279 -10.41 -16.70 2.84
N TYR A 280 -11.72 -16.50 2.87
CA TYR A 280 -12.60 -17.12 3.88
C TYR A 280 -13.68 -18.02 3.30
N GLY A 281 -13.85 -18.08 1.99
CA GLY A 281 -14.86 -18.91 1.33
C GLY A 281 -16.28 -18.51 1.70
N ALA A 282 -17.02 -19.44 2.28
CA ALA A 282 -18.38 -19.23 2.78
C ALA A 282 -18.35 -18.71 4.23
N ASP A 283 -19.51 -18.20 4.69
CA ASP A 283 -19.69 -17.78 6.08
C ASP A 283 -19.42 -18.94 7.05
N GLY A 284 -18.51 -18.72 7.98
CA GLY A 284 -18.08 -19.68 8.99
C GLY A 284 -17.40 -19.02 10.19
N PRO A 285 -16.98 -19.81 11.20
CA PRO A 285 -16.33 -19.25 12.40
C PRO A 285 -15.11 -18.38 12.11
N GLU A 286 -14.29 -18.77 11.12
CA GLU A 286 -13.11 -18.02 10.72
C GLU A 286 -13.46 -16.64 10.12
N SER A 287 -14.48 -16.61 9.25
CA SER A 287 -14.97 -15.36 8.67
C SER A 287 -15.56 -14.42 9.73
N MET A 288 -16.24 -14.95 10.74
CA MET A 288 -16.78 -14.16 11.85
C MET A 288 -15.67 -13.55 12.72
N LEU A 289 -14.63 -14.31 13.04
CA LEU A 289 -13.47 -13.83 13.78
C LEU A 289 -12.71 -12.75 12.99
N ALA A 290 -12.52 -12.96 11.68
CA ALA A 290 -11.90 -12.00 10.81
C ALA A 290 -12.68 -10.67 10.74
N ARG A 291 -14.01 -10.73 10.62
CA ARG A 291 -14.88 -9.53 10.65
C ARG A 291 -14.71 -8.74 11.95
N ALA A 292 -14.70 -9.42 13.09
CA ALA A 292 -14.54 -8.76 14.39
C ALA A 292 -13.15 -8.09 14.53
N ALA A 293 -12.09 -8.77 14.09
CA ALA A 293 -10.73 -8.23 14.10
C ALA A 293 -10.61 -7.00 13.18
N ILE A 294 -11.14 -7.08 11.95
CA ILE A 294 -11.17 -5.99 10.98
C ILE A 294 -11.94 -4.77 11.54
N ALA A 295 -13.14 -4.98 12.09
CA ALA A 295 -13.94 -3.89 12.65
C ALA A 295 -13.19 -3.16 13.78
N ASN A 296 -12.50 -3.89 14.66
CA ASN A 296 -11.67 -3.31 15.72
C ASN A 296 -10.50 -2.50 15.14
N SER A 297 -9.81 -3.02 14.12
CA SER A 297 -8.69 -2.35 13.47
C SER A 297 -9.13 -1.09 12.72
N LEU A 298 -10.29 -1.11 12.05
CA LEU A 298 -10.87 0.06 11.38
C LEU A 298 -11.18 1.21 12.35
N GLN A 299 -11.72 0.92 13.51
CA GLN A 299 -11.99 1.95 14.53
C GLN A 299 -10.71 2.64 15.02
N ARG A 300 -9.59 1.93 15.03
CA ARG A 300 -8.29 2.42 15.51
C ARG A 300 -7.49 3.13 14.41
N LEU A 301 -7.76 2.82 13.14
CA LEU A 301 -6.98 3.26 11.99
C LEU A 301 -6.77 4.79 11.91
N PRO A 302 -7.80 5.66 12.07
CA PRO A 302 -7.62 7.11 12.02
C PRO A 302 -6.63 7.63 13.07
N SER A 303 -6.66 7.07 14.28
CA SER A 303 -5.75 7.46 15.36
C SER A 303 -4.31 6.99 15.10
N MET A 304 -4.16 5.83 14.45
CA MET A 304 -2.84 5.32 14.08
C MET A 304 -2.19 6.17 13.00
N LEU A 305 -2.96 6.64 12.01
CA LEU A 305 -2.45 7.43 10.89
C LEU A 305 -2.12 8.88 11.28
N GLN A 306 -2.80 9.48 12.24
CA GLN A 306 -2.55 10.86 12.69
C GLN A 306 -1.12 11.09 13.22
N GLY A 307 -0.43 10.05 13.68
CA GLY A 307 0.94 10.13 14.22
C GLY A 307 2.05 9.95 13.19
N LEU A 308 1.74 9.59 11.94
CA LEU A 308 2.74 9.15 10.96
C LEU A 308 3.16 10.23 9.97
N LEU A 309 2.33 11.22 9.73
CA LEU A 309 2.52 12.34 8.82
C LEU A 309 2.30 13.66 9.56
#